data_6e48b46573859829e0f88ae9d2bce95e
#
_entry.id   6e48b46573859829e0f88ae9d2bce95e
#
_cell.length_a   1.000
_cell.length_b   1.000
_cell.length_c   1.000
_cell.angle_alpha   90.00
_cell.angle_beta   90.00
_cell.angle_gamma   90.00
#
_symmetry.space_group_name_H-M   'P 1'
#
loop_
_entity.id
_entity.type
_entity.pdbx_description
1 polymer ?
#
loop_
_entity_poly.entity_id
_entity_poly.type
_entity_poly.pdbx_seq_one_letter_code
_entity_poly.pdbx_strand_id
1 'polypeptide(L)'
;PDFEEVLHNVKVLDIKQNQKKLRMGQLKGNKFKIHIKNTNNPVEDKDIAEDVLESLKVTGVPNFYGFQRFGEVRSTTHLVGKCLVEGDIKKAVDTYIGNPNKNEHNQPFEARQLYDEGKLQESYDLMPKSMRYEKSMLKELILSKEKHGEITEKDYIRAIESLPKPLKRMFVNAYESYLFNKVVNERSKIGINKYLPGDIIINEEERWVHEIDEDTIEDDMNKFTLNPTGPLYGSKVPYAEGKQGEIEKRIIEEENITKESFKCPKTPKLGSHGIRRSLRFKIEDTSVTKTCDGIDVEFFIPRGCYATAVLREIMKKNI
;
A
#
# COMPACT_ATOMS: atom_id res chain seq x y z
N PRO A 1 8.83 -33.31 19.33
CA PRO A 1 10.12 -32.65 19.27
C PRO A 1 10.06 -31.37 20.12
N ASP A 2 11.08 -31.21 20.96
CA ASP A 2 11.23 -30.01 21.79
C ASP A 2 11.62 -28.85 20.88
N PHE A 3 10.66 -27.97 20.59
CA PHE A 3 10.85 -26.83 19.70
C PHE A 3 11.72 -25.73 20.33
N GLU A 4 11.94 -25.77 21.65
CA GLU A 4 12.80 -24.79 22.36
C GLU A 4 14.28 -24.90 21.95
N GLU A 5 14.75 -26.09 21.56
CA GLU A 5 16.14 -26.28 21.08
C GLU A 5 16.39 -25.79 19.64
N VAL A 6 15.33 -25.61 18.83
CA VAL A 6 15.48 -25.34 17.38
C VAL A 6 15.36 -23.86 17.03
N LEU A 7 14.74 -23.04 17.88
CA LEU A 7 14.41 -21.64 17.57
C LEU A 7 14.98 -20.70 18.64
N HIS A 8 16.17 -20.19 18.37
CA HIS A 8 16.80 -19.17 19.21
C HIS A 8 15.95 -17.90 19.29
N ASN A 9 15.60 -17.44 20.48
CA ASN A 9 14.76 -16.27 20.76
C ASN A 9 13.27 -16.39 20.33
N VAL A 10 12.74 -17.60 20.18
CA VAL A 10 11.32 -17.84 19.90
C VAL A 10 10.71 -18.71 21.00
N LYS A 11 9.67 -18.20 21.66
CA LYS A 11 8.88 -18.98 22.63
C LYS A 11 7.62 -19.51 21.97
N VAL A 12 7.49 -20.83 21.92
CA VAL A 12 6.24 -21.47 21.46
C VAL A 12 5.23 -21.43 22.61
N LEU A 13 4.10 -20.76 22.40
CA LEU A 13 3.06 -20.60 23.43
C LEU A 13 1.99 -21.68 23.36
N ASP A 14 1.65 -22.15 22.16
CA ASP A 14 0.62 -23.17 21.95
C ASP A 14 0.87 -23.93 20.65
N ILE A 15 0.57 -25.22 20.64
CA ILE A 15 0.68 -26.10 19.46
C ILE A 15 -0.63 -26.83 19.28
N LYS A 16 -1.27 -26.60 18.13
CA LYS A 16 -2.51 -27.30 17.75
C LYS A 16 -2.36 -27.95 16.38
N GLN A 17 -2.78 -29.20 16.30
CA GLN A 17 -2.87 -29.89 15.03
C GLN A 17 -4.06 -29.35 14.22
N ASN A 18 -3.84 -28.99 12.95
CA ASN A 18 -4.89 -28.56 12.04
C ASN A 18 -4.91 -29.47 10.80
N GLN A 19 -6.10 -29.78 10.29
CA GLN A 19 -6.28 -30.61 9.09
C GLN A 19 -5.78 -29.95 7.81
N LYS A 20 -5.75 -28.61 7.77
CA LYS A 20 -5.33 -27.85 6.59
C LYS A 20 -4.17 -26.93 6.91
N LYS A 21 -3.15 -26.94 6.04
CA LYS A 21 -2.05 -25.98 6.12
C LYS A 21 -2.57 -24.56 5.89
N LEU A 22 -2.15 -23.62 6.73
CA LEU A 22 -2.44 -22.20 6.57
C LEU A 22 -1.87 -21.69 5.21
N ARG A 23 -2.70 -21.04 4.42
CA ARG A 23 -2.32 -20.44 3.13
C ARG A 23 -2.45 -18.93 3.20
N MET A 24 -1.73 -18.24 2.32
CA MET A 24 -1.84 -16.80 2.15
C MET A 24 -3.30 -16.41 1.86
N GLY A 25 -3.81 -15.38 2.52
CA GLY A 25 -5.20 -14.92 2.39
C GLY A 25 -6.22 -15.59 3.33
N GLN A 26 -5.81 -16.59 4.14
CA GLN A 26 -6.72 -17.24 5.10
C GLN A 26 -6.76 -16.58 6.49
N LEU A 27 -5.91 -15.59 6.71
CA LEU A 27 -5.95 -14.80 7.95
C LEU A 27 -7.27 -14.02 8.02
N LYS A 28 -7.97 -14.08 9.15
CA LYS A 28 -9.18 -13.29 9.39
C LYS A 28 -8.84 -11.81 9.59
N GLY A 29 -7.82 -11.53 10.38
CA GLY A 29 -7.36 -10.19 10.70
C GLY A 29 -6.20 -10.23 11.69
N ASN A 30 -5.83 -9.07 12.19
CA ASN A 30 -4.75 -8.90 13.16
C ASN A 30 -5.25 -8.13 14.37
N LYS A 31 -4.88 -8.58 15.57
CA LYS A 31 -5.01 -7.82 16.80
C LYS A 31 -3.70 -7.06 17.02
N PHE A 32 -3.82 -5.76 17.24
CA PHE A 32 -2.69 -4.87 17.52
C PHE A 32 -2.76 -4.40 18.98
N LYS A 33 -1.58 -4.29 19.60
CA LYS A 33 -1.36 -3.51 20.81
C LYS A 33 -0.21 -2.56 20.50
N ILE A 34 -0.48 -1.28 20.52
CA ILE A 34 0.46 -0.23 20.10
C ILE A 34 0.62 0.78 21.24
N HIS A 35 1.87 1.00 21.62
CA HIS A 35 2.23 2.02 22.60
C HIS A 35 2.58 3.32 21.88
N ILE A 36 1.80 4.37 22.14
CA ILE A 36 2.05 5.74 21.67
C ILE A 36 2.76 6.50 22.77
N LYS A 37 4.02 6.86 22.54
CA LYS A 37 4.91 7.53 23.49
C LYS A 37 4.90 9.04 23.34
N ASN A 38 5.43 9.72 24.38
CA ASN A 38 5.66 11.15 24.39
C ASN A 38 4.39 11.96 24.12
N THR A 39 3.28 11.53 24.68
CA THR A 39 2.04 12.31 24.68
C THR A 39 2.14 13.43 25.70
N ASN A 40 1.62 14.61 25.36
CA ASN A 40 1.75 15.80 26.25
C ASN A 40 0.92 15.65 27.51
N ASN A 41 -0.25 15.03 27.42
CA ASN A 41 -1.17 14.78 28.53
C ASN A 41 -1.81 13.40 28.40
N PRO A 42 -1.22 12.33 28.97
CA PRO A 42 -1.73 10.96 28.78
C PRO A 42 -3.18 10.72 29.26
N VAL A 43 -3.73 11.59 30.11
CA VAL A 43 -5.14 11.50 30.54
C VAL A 43 -6.04 11.99 29.43
N GLU A 44 -5.82 13.20 28.95
CA GLU A 44 -6.59 13.83 27.87
C GLU A 44 -6.42 13.05 26.55
N ASP A 45 -5.21 12.61 26.24
CA ASP A 45 -4.91 11.85 25.04
C ASP A 45 -5.60 10.48 25.03
N LYS A 46 -5.78 9.85 26.23
CA LYS A 46 -6.59 8.65 26.37
C LYS A 46 -8.05 8.91 26.01
N ASP A 47 -8.65 9.95 26.60
CA ASP A 47 -10.06 10.28 26.38
C ASP A 47 -10.32 10.62 24.90
N ILE A 48 -9.43 11.41 24.28
CA ILE A 48 -9.50 11.72 22.84
C ILE A 48 -9.39 10.43 21.99
N ALA A 49 -8.47 9.53 22.33
CA ALA A 49 -8.31 8.28 21.58
C ALA A 49 -9.54 7.37 21.72
N GLU A 50 -10.16 7.31 22.90
CA GLU A 50 -11.41 6.58 23.14
C GLU A 50 -12.55 7.16 22.28
N ASP A 51 -12.76 8.48 22.29
CA ASP A 51 -13.78 9.16 21.48
C ASP A 51 -13.59 8.92 19.98
N VAL A 52 -12.35 8.99 19.51
CA VAL A 52 -12.02 8.69 18.11
C VAL A 52 -12.35 7.24 17.77
N LEU A 53 -11.96 6.29 18.62
CA LEU A 53 -12.24 4.87 18.38
C LEU A 53 -13.75 4.57 18.39
N GLU A 54 -14.52 5.18 19.27
CA GLU A 54 -15.98 5.04 19.27
C GLU A 54 -16.59 5.62 17.97
N SER A 55 -16.13 6.78 17.53
CA SER A 55 -16.53 7.33 16.22
C SER A 55 -16.20 6.38 15.06
N LEU A 56 -15.01 5.78 15.07
CA LEU A 56 -14.57 4.85 14.03
C LEU A 56 -15.35 3.53 14.06
N LYS A 57 -15.88 3.08 15.19
CA LYS A 57 -16.78 1.91 15.25
C LYS A 57 -18.06 2.15 14.46
N VAL A 58 -18.55 3.39 14.44
CA VAL A 58 -19.77 3.78 13.72
C VAL A 58 -19.47 4.07 12.24
N THR A 59 -18.48 4.92 11.97
CA THR A 59 -18.19 5.37 10.61
C THR A 59 -17.38 4.36 9.78
N GLY A 60 -16.62 3.52 10.45
CA GLY A 60 -15.52 2.74 9.86
C GLY A 60 -14.25 3.56 9.74
N VAL A 61 -13.13 2.85 9.67
CA VAL A 61 -11.81 3.44 9.44
C VAL A 61 -11.60 3.63 7.94
N PRO A 62 -11.18 4.83 7.46
CA PRO A 62 -10.81 5.02 6.06
C PRO A 62 -9.71 4.05 5.64
N ASN A 63 -9.93 3.29 4.56
CA ASN A 63 -9.11 2.14 4.20
C ASN A 63 -7.83 2.52 3.44
N PHE A 64 -7.09 3.49 3.97
CA PHE A 64 -5.81 3.91 3.40
C PHE A 64 -4.76 2.80 3.42
N TYR A 65 -3.99 2.70 2.36
CA TYR A 65 -2.71 2.01 2.40
C TYR A 65 -1.70 2.85 3.19
N GLY A 66 -1.01 2.23 4.14
CA GLY A 66 0.02 2.88 4.95
C GLY A 66 1.31 3.17 4.14
N PHE A 67 2.16 4.04 4.68
CA PHE A 67 3.43 4.46 4.07
C PHE A 67 4.35 3.29 3.72
N GLN A 68 4.33 2.20 4.49
CA GLN A 68 5.09 0.97 4.24
C GLN A 68 4.84 0.40 2.82
N ARG A 69 3.65 0.67 2.24
CA ARG A 69 3.30 0.27 0.87
C ARG A 69 4.16 0.98 -0.17
N PHE A 70 4.63 2.16 0.15
CA PHE A 70 5.33 3.06 -0.76
C PHE A 70 6.83 3.12 -0.53
N GLY A 71 7.31 2.61 0.61
CA GLY A 71 8.70 2.61 1.07
C GLY A 71 8.92 3.53 2.28
N GLU A 72 9.53 3.00 3.33
CA GLU A 72 9.70 3.72 4.61
C GLU A 72 10.74 4.84 4.52
N VAL A 73 11.89 4.57 3.96
CA VAL A 73 13.00 5.54 3.84
C VAL A 73 12.86 6.38 2.57
N ARG A 74 12.54 5.70 1.46
CA ARG A 74 12.31 6.30 0.15
C ARG A 74 10.92 5.95 -0.31
N SER A 75 10.01 6.88 -0.29
CA SER A 75 8.64 6.67 -0.77
C SER A 75 8.59 6.68 -2.31
N THR A 76 9.32 5.77 -2.96
CA THR A 76 9.51 5.73 -4.43
C THR A 76 8.81 4.55 -5.11
N THR A 77 8.33 3.56 -4.36
CA THR A 77 7.75 2.32 -4.94
C THR A 77 6.59 2.61 -5.90
N HIS A 78 5.69 3.51 -5.54
CA HIS A 78 4.57 3.93 -6.39
C HIS A 78 5.02 4.79 -7.57
N LEU A 79 6.11 5.55 -7.45
CA LEU A 79 6.66 6.35 -8.54
C LEU A 79 7.26 5.46 -9.63
N VAL A 80 7.97 4.40 -9.25
CA VAL A 80 8.42 3.37 -10.18
C VAL A 80 7.22 2.72 -10.88
N GLY A 81 6.17 2.40 -10.12
CA GLY A 81 4.92 1.86 -10.66
C GLY A 81 4.25 2.78 -11.66
N LYS A 82 4.19 4.09 -11.36
CA LYS A 82 3.69 5.11 -12.28
C LYS A 82 4.45 5.08 -13.61
N CYS A 83 5.77 5.14 -13.56
CA CYS A 83 6.59 5.11 -14.77
C CYS A 83 6.38 3.84 -15.61
N LEU A 84 6.20 2.66 -14.96
CA LEU A 84 5.91 1.41 -15.66
C LEU A 84 4.54 1.44 -16.36
N VAL A 85 3.53 2.04 -15.72
CA VAL A 85 2.17 2.21 -16.27
C VAL A 85 2.19 3.21 -17.43
N GLU A 86 2.95 4.30 -17.33
CA GLU A 86 3.15 5.30 -18.38
C GLU A 86 4.00 4.76 -19.55
N GLY A 87 4.77 3.69 -19.33
CA GLY A 87 5.68 3.12 -20.33
C GLY A 87 7.04 3.82 -20.39
N ASP A 88 7.36 4.69 -19.43
CA ASP A 88 8.69 5.33 -19.31
C ASP A 88 9.64 4.43 -18.51
N ILE A 89 10.19 3.42 -19.18
CA ILE A 89 11.02 2.39 -18.54
C ILE A 89 12.34 2.96 -18.04
N LYS A 90 12.94 3.89 -18.79
CA LYS A 90 14.18 4.55 -18.36
C LYS A 90 13.95 5.24 -17.02
N LYS A 91 12.91 6.08 -16.93
CA LYS A 91 12.56 6.79 -15.70
C LYS A 91 12.21 5.84 -14.55
N ALA A 92 11.58 4.68 -14.83
CA ALA A 92 11.32 3.66 -13.81
C ALA A 92 12.62 3.14 -13.20
N VAL A 93 13.62 2.84 -14.03
CA VAL A 93 14.94 2.38 -13.60
C VAL A 93 15.69 3.47 -12.85
N ASP A 94 15.71 4.69 -13.39
CA ASP A 94 16.36 5.85 -12.77
C ASP A 94 15.75 6.15 -11.40
N THR A 95 14.42 6.09 -11.28
CA THR A 95 13.70 6.29 -10.00
C THR A 95 14.05 5.21 -8.97
N TYR A 96 14.25 3.97 -9.41
CA TYR A 96 14.55 2.87 -8.49
C TYR A 96 16.01 2.85 -8.05
N ILE A 97 16.97 3.01 -8.96
CA ILE A 97 18.41 2.94 -8.67
C ILE A 97 18.92 4.28 -8.13
N GLY A 98 18.61 5.38 -8.79
CA GLY A 98 19.05 6.75 -8.48
C GLY A 98 18.14 7.46 -7.46
N ASN A 99 18.03 8.78 -7.57
CA ASN A 99 17.23 9.64 -6.70
C ASN A 99 17.55 9.46 -5.21
N PRO A 100 18.75 9.79 -4.73
CA PRO A 100 19.16 9.64 -3.35
C PRO A 100 18.24 10.42 -2.40
N ASN A 101 17.96 9.85 -1.23
CA ASN A 101 17.14 10.49 -0.21
C ASN A 101 17.98 10.81 1.03
N LYS A 102 17.83 12.00 1.59
CA LYS A 102 18.59 12.46 2.76
C LYS A 102 18.43 11.57 4.02
N ASN A 103 17.37 10.77 4.06
CA ASN A 103 17.10 9.85 5.16
C ASN A 103 17.77 8.48 4.97
N GLU A 104 18.46 8.25 3.86
CA GLU A 104 19.25 7.04 3.64
C GLU A 104 20.58 7.10 4.38
N HIS A 105 21.17 5.94 4.65
CA HIS A 105 22.56 5.87 5.09
C HIS A 105 23.50 6.42 4.00
N ASN A 106 24.68 6.92 4.40
CA ASN A 106 25.62 7.57 3.48
C ASN A 106 26.00 6.70 2.29
N GLN A 107 26.31 5.41 2.50
CA GLN A 107 26.76 4.52 1.44
C GLN A 107 25.73 4.33 0.32
N PRO A 108 24.45 3.97 0.57
CA PRO A 108 23.44 3.93 -0.49
C PRO A 108 23.16 5.30 -1.10
N PHE A 109 23.19 6.37 -0.32
CA PHE A 109 23.02 7.73 -0.82
C PHE A 109 24.08 8.08 -1.87
N GLU A 110 25.37 7.92 -1.54
CA GLU A 110 26.50 8.17 -2.46
C GLU A 110 26.44 7.25 -3.70
N ALA A 111 26.11 5.97 -3.51
CA ALA A 111 25.99 5.03 -4.63
C ALA A 111 24.90 5.47 -5.64
N ARG A 112 23.79 6.01 -5.16
CA ARG A 112 22.73 6.56 -6.01
C ARG A 112 23.13 7.86 -6.71
N GLN A 113 23.89 8.72 -6.03
CA GLN A 113 24.45 9.91 -6.68
C GLN A 113 25.36 9.55 -7.83
N LEU A 114 26.26 8.58 -7.65
CA LEU A 114 27.12 8.08 -8.72
C LEU A 114 26.33 7.54 -9.91
N TYR A 115 25.19 6.88 -9.65
CA TYR A 115 24.28 6.46 -10.72
C TYR A 115 23.71 7.67 -11.48
N ASP A 116 23.21 8.68 -10.78
CA ASP A 116 22.63 9.89 -11.39
C ASP A 116 23.67 10.69 -12.18
N GLU A 117 24.96 10.59 -11.79
CA GLU A 117 26.12 11.14 -12.51
C GLU A 117 26.54 10.27 -13.75
N GLY A 118 25.90 9.12 -13.98
CA GLY A 118 26.24 8.21 -15.08
C GLY A 118 27.46 7.33 -14.84
N LYS A 119 27.99 7.30 -13.61
CA LYS A 119 29.15 6.49 -13.16
C LYS A 119 28.68 5.10 -12.71
N LEU A 120 28.21 4.29 -13.67
CA LEU A 120 27.50 3.04 -13.37
C LEU A 120 28.37 2.03 -12.62
N GLN A 121 29.66 1.87 -13.00
CA GLN A 121 30.56 0.90 -12.36
C GLN A 121 30.86 1.32 -10.91
N GLU A 122 31.16 2.60 -10.67
CA GLU A 122 31.42 3.13 -9.35
C GLU A 122 30.17 3.00 -8.45
N SER A 123 28.99 3.30 -8.99
CA SER A 123 27.70 3.07 -8.31
C SER A 123 27.53 1.60 -7.92
N TYR A 124 27.79 0.67 -8.85
CA TYR A 124 27.66 -0.77 -8.59
C TYR A 124 28.62 -1.23 -7.48
N ASP A 125 29.87 -0.77 -7.51
CA ASP A 125 30.89 -1.17 -6.53
C ASP A 125 30.56 -0.64 -5.13
N LEU A 126 30.09 0.61 -5.05
CA LEU A 126 29.71 1.25 -3.79
C LEU A 126 28.38 0.76 -3.23
N MET A 127 27.44 0.31 -4.10
CA MET A 127 26.10 -0.14 -3.68
C MET A 127 26.18 -1.27 -2.66
N PRO A 128 25.48 -1.17 -1.49
CA PRO A 128 25.52 -2.20 -0.45
C PRO A 128 25.14 -3.60 -0.97
N LYS A 129 25.76 -4.64 -0.43
CA LYS A 129 25.45 -6.04 -0.81
C LYS A 129 23.99 -6.43 -0.53
N SER A 130 23.36 -5.83 0.48
CA SER A 130 21.94 -6.03 0.81
C SER A 130 21.00 -5.51 -0.29
N MET A 131 21.44 -4.53 -1.08
CA MET A 131 20.69 -3.92 -2.19
C MET A 131 20.88 -4.71 -3.49
N ARG A 132 20.63 -6.00 -3.40
CA ARG A 132 20.85 -6.98 -4.48
C ARG A 132 20.07 -6.67 -5.76
N TYR A 133 18.93 -6.02 -5.65
CA TYR A 133 18.06 -5.72 -6.79
C TYR A 133 18.59 -4.53 -7.59
N GLU A 134 19.00 -3.47 -6.93
CA GLU A 134 19.70 -2.34 -7.54
C GLU A 134 20.98 -2.82 -8.23
N LYS A 135 21.76 -3.65 -7.56
CA LYS A 135 22.99 -4.25 -8.15
C LYS A 135 22.68 -5.13 -9.38
N SER A 136 21.59 -5.91 -9.36
CA SER A 136 21.18 -6.70 -10.52
C SER A 136 20.88 -5.82 -11.73
N MET A 137 20.14 -4.75 -11.53
CA MET A 137 19.80 -3.81 -12.61
C MET A 137 21.04 -3.05 -13.11
N LEU A 138 21.89 -2.55 -12.22
CA LEU A 138 23.15 -1.89 -12.57
C LEU A 138 24.03 -2.80 -13.42
N LYS A 139 24.14 -4.08 -13.06
CA LYS A 139 24.92 -5.06 -13.81
C LYS A 139 24.44 -5.20 -15.26
N GLU A 140 23.10 -5.27 -15.48
CA GLU A 140 22.54 -5.33 -16.83
C GLU A 140 22.89 -4.08 -17.65
N LEU A 141 22.81 -2.89 -17.04
CA LEU A 141 23.14 -1.62 -17.72
C LEU A 141 24.62 -1.53 -18.05
N ILE A 142 25.52 -1.95 -17.14
CA ILE A 142 26.98 -1.96 -17.36
C ILE A 142 27.33 -2.89 -18.53
N LEU A 143 26.85 -4.15 -18.50
CA LEU A 143 27.09 -5.11 -19.58
C LEU A 143 26.60 -4.60 -20.93
N SER A 144 25.46 -3.88 -20.95
CA SER A 144 24.92 -3.29 -22.17
C SER A 144 25.82 -2.18 -22.71
N LYS A 145 26.26 -1.29 -21.82
CA LYS A 145 27.15 -0.17 -22.15
C LYS A 145 28.52 -0.68 -22.69
N GLU A 146 29.09 -1.70 -22.05
CA GLU A 146 30.34 -2.31 -22.49
C GLU A 146 30.22 -2.95 -23.89
N LYS A 147 29.08 -3.61 -24.15
CA LYS A 147 28.85 -4.33 -25.41
C LYS A 147 28.52 -3.43 -26.60
N HIS A 148 27.76 -2.34 -26.36
CA HIS A 148 27.15 -1.53 -27.42
C HIS A 148 27.60 -0.07 -27.41
N GLY A 149 28.36 0.38 -26.39
CA GLY A 149 28.81 1.78 -26.22
C GLY A 149 27.75 2.69 -25.64
N GLU A 150 26.48 2.35 -25.82
CA GLU A 150 25.33 3.15 -25.33
C GLU A 150 24.28 2.26 -24.67
N ILE A 151 23.38 2.87 -23.91
CA ILE A 151 22.26 2.20 -23.25
C ILE A 151 20.96 2.59 -23.96
N THR A 152 20.24 1.61 -24.47
CA THR A 152 18.98 1.77 -25.19
C THR A 152 17.77 1.44 -24.30
N GLU A 153 16.56 1.75 -24.77
CA GLU A 153 15.33 1.38 -24.08
C GLU A 153 15.24 -0.13 -23.80
N LYS A 154 15.71 -0.96 -24.72
CA LYS A 154 15.73 -2.42 -24.55
C LYS A 154 16.61 -2.86 -23.37
N ASP A 155 17.64 -2.11 -23.06
CA ASP A 155 18.55 -2.39 -21.95
C ASP A 155 17.89 -2.06 -20.61
N TYR A 156 17.16 -0.96 -20.55
CA TYR A 156 16.33 -0.61 -19.40
C TYR A 156 15.22 -1.65 -19.16
N ILE A 157 14.59 -2.17 -20.23
CA ILE A 157 13.62 -3.27 -20.11
C ILE A 157 14.30 -4.51 -19.51
N ARG A 158 15.50 -4.89 -19.98
CA ARG A 158 16.26 -6.02 -19.41
C ARG A 158 16.62 -5.78 -17.95
N ALA A 159 17.01 -4.58 -17.57
CA ALA A 159 17.26 -4.23 -16.18
C ALA A 159 16.02 -4.47 -15.31
N ILE A 160 14.82 -4.02 -15.72
CA ILE A 160 13.57 -4.33 -15.02
C ILE A 160 13.30 -5.85 -15.03
N GLU A 161 13.54 -6.55 -16.13
CA GLU A 161 13.30 -8.00 -16.22
C GLU A 161 14.21 -8.82 -15.32
N SER A 162 15.40 -8.33 -14.95
CA SER A 162 16.30 -8.97 -14.00
C SER A 162 15.72 -9.11 -12.58
N LEU A 163 14.69 -8.32 -12.26
CA LEU A 163 14.02 -8.35 -10.96
C LEU A 163 13.06 -9.54 -10.84
N PRO A 164 12.87 -10.10 -9.63
CA PRO A 164 11.86 -11.11 -9.37
C PRO A 164 10.44 -10.63 -9.72
N LYS A 165 9.63 -11.51 -10.30
CA LYS A 165 8.24 -11.19 -10.69
C LYS A 165 7.38 -10.59 -9.56
N PRO A 166 7.44 -11.07 -8.29
CA PRO A 166 6.69 -10.46 -7.20
C PRO A 166 7.07 -9.00 -6.94
N LEU A 167 8.37 -8.66 -7.00
CA LEU A 167 8.86 -7.30 -6.79
C LEU A 167 8.37 -6.37 -7.92
N LYS A 168 8.50 -6.79 -9.17
CA LYS A 168 8.00 -6.01 -10.32
C LYS A 168 6.51 -5.69 -10.21
N ARG A 169 5.70 -6.68 -9.84
CA ARG A 169 4.26 -6.48 -9.63
C ARG A 169 3.96 -5.56 -8.46
N MET A 170 4.80 -5.59 -7.41
CA MET A 170 4.64 -4.71 -6.26
C MET A 170 4.70 -3.22 -6.65
N PHE A 171 5.51 -2.84 -7.63
CA PHE A 171 5.58 -1.45 -8.11
C PHE A 171 4.24 -0.98 -8.70
N VAL A 172 3.69 -1.73 -9.65
CA VAL A 172 2.39 -1.40 -10.27
C VAL A 172 1.28 -1.37 -9.21
N ASN A 173 1.24 -2.39 -8.35
CA ASN A 173 0.26 -2.45 -7.27
C ASN A 173 0.43 -1.29 -6.25
N ALA A 174 1.65 -0.79 -6.03
CA ALA A 174 1.86 0.37 -5.18
C ALA A 174 1.30 1.65 -5.82
N TYR A 175 1.41 1.80 -7.13
CA TYR A 175 0.78 2.93 -7.84
C TYR A 175 -0.74 2.84 -7.79
N GLU A 176 -1.33 1.67 -8.00
CA GLU A 176 -2.78 1.45 -7.79
C GLU A 176 -3.20 1.82 -6.36
N SER A 177 -2.39 1.46 -5.36
CA SER A 177 -2.65 1.80 -3.96
C SER A 177 -2.58 3.31 -3.70
N TYR A 178 -1.65 4.01 -4.34
CA TYR A 178 -1.53 5.46 -4.27
C TYR A 178 -2.76 6.16 -4.84
N LEU A 179 -3.22 5.73 -6.01
CA LEU A 179 -4.43 6.26 -6.64
C LEU A 179 -5.68 5.98 -5.79
N PHE A 180 -5.77 4.77 -5.24
CA PHE A 180 -6.84 4.42 -4.31
C PHE A 180 -6.85 5.32 -3.07
N ASN A 181 -5.69 5.64 -2.51
CA ASN A 181 -5.58 6.57 -1.39
C ASN A 181 -6.11 7.97 -1.75
N LYS A 182 -5.90 8.44 -2.99
CA LYS A 182 -6.51 9.70 -3.47
C LYS A 182 -8.04 9.59 -3.48
N VAL A 183 -8.60 8.46 -3.93
CA VAL A 183 -10.05 8.21 -3.93
C VAL A 183 -10.59 8.22 -2.50
N VAL A 184 -9.95 7.49 -1.56
CA VAL A 184 -10.35 7.46 -0.14
C VAL A 184 -10.34 8.87 0.44
N ASN A 185 -9.29 9.67 0.15
CA ASN A 185 -9.16 11.04 0.64
C ASN A 185 -10.32 11.93 0.16
N GLU A 186 -10.65 11.90 -1.12
CA GLU A 186 -11.74 12.70 -1.67
C GLU A 186 -13.10 12.23 -1.14
N ARG A 187 -13.31 10.90 -1.08
CA ARG A 187 -14.55 10.35 -0.55
C ARG A 187 -14.75 10.63 0.94
N SER A 188 -13.68 10.67 1.73
CA SER A 188 -13.76 10.99 3.18
C SER A 188 -14.32 12.38 3.44
N LYS A 189 -14.13 13.33 2.54
CA LYS A 189 -14.70 14.69 2.64
C LYS A 189 -16.23 14.72 2.48
N ILE A 190 -16.80 13.71 1.84
CA ILE A 190 -18.24 13.60 1.58
C ILE A 190 -18.90 12.65 2.58
N GLY A 191 -18.14 11.64 3.04
CA GLY A 191 -18.59 10.60 3.97
C GLY A 191 -18.39 9.19 3.39
N ILE A 192 -17.45 8.45 3.98
CA ILE A 192 -17.13 7.08 3.55
C ILE A 192 -18.17 6.04 4.02
N ASN A 193 -19.00 6.41 4.96
CA ASN A 193 -20.06 5.59 5.57
C ASN A 193 -21.44 5.87 4.99
N LYS A 194 -21.55 6.73 3.98
CA LYS A 194 -22.81 7.07 3.33
C LYS A 194 -22.89 6.41 1.95
N TYR A 195 -24.06 5.92 1.61
CA TYR A 195 -24.36 5.54 0.23
C TYR A 195 -24.50 6.80 -0.64
N LEU A 196 -23.91 6.78 -1.80
CA LEU A 196 -24.13 7.77 -2.85
C LEU A 196 -24.70 7.05 -4.07
N PRO A 197 -25.75 7.59 -4.70
CA PRO A 197 -26.29 7.02 -5.92
C PRO A 197 -25.20 6.80 -6.98
N GLY A 198 -25.14 5.57 -7.51
CA GLY A 198 -24.09 5.17 -8.43
C GLY A 198 -22.85 4.55 -7.81
N ASP A 199 -22.78 4.43 -6.48
CA ASP A 199 -21.73 3.67 -5.82
C ASP A 199 -21.73 2.20 -6.25
N ILE A 200 -20.55 1.61 -6.39
CA ILE A 200 -20.40 0.16 -6.48
C ILE A 200 -20.18 -0.38 -5.08
N ILE A 201 -21.10 -1.23 -4.63
CA ILE A 201 -21.17 -1.77 -3.28
C ILE A 201 -20.68 -3.21 -3.25
N ILE A 202 -20.00 -3.59 -2.17
CA ILE A 202 -19.65 -4.97 -1.85
C ILE A 202 -20.23 -5.38 -0.49
N ASN A 203 -20.51 -6.68 -0.34
CA ASN A 203 -20.88 -7.26 0.93
C ASN A 203 -19.64 -7.65 1.79
N GLU A 204 -19.86 -8.24 2.97
CA GLU A 204 -18.80 -8.70 3.88
C GLU A 204 -17.87 -9.75 3.27
N GLU A 205 -18.33 -10.51 2.26
CA GLU A 205 -17.54 -11.50 1.54
C GLU A 205 -16.76 -10.91 0.35
N GLU A 206 -16.71 -9.58 0.25
CA GLU A 206 -16.09 -8.83 -0.85
C GLU A 206 -16.75 -9.11 -2.22
N ARG A 207 -18.02 -9.55 -2.25
CA ARG A 207 -18.80 -9.78 -3.46
C ARG A 207 -19.61 -8.55 -3.84
N TRP A 208 -19.72 -8.30 -5.12
CA TRP A 208 -20.51 -7.18 -5.64
C TRP A 208 -22.00 -7.39 -5.38
N VAL A 209 -22.66 -6.31 -4.96
CA VAL A 209 -24.10 -6.24 -4.78
C VAL A 209 -24.66 -5.42 -5.94
N HIS A 210 -25.48 -6.06 -6.79
CA HIS A 210 -26.04 -5.44 -8.00
C HIS A 210 -27.40 -4.79 -7.77
N GLU A 211 -28.18 -5.32 -6.84
CA GLU A 211 -29.47 -4.79 -6.47
C GLU A 211 -29.37 -4.16 -5.09
N ILE A 212 -29.56 -2.86 -5.03
CA ILE A 212 -29.48 -2.07 -3.79
C ILE A 212 -30.91 -1.71 -3.42
N ASP A 213 -31.30 -2.11 -2.22
CA ASP A 213 -32.56 -1.68 -1.62
C ASP A 213 -32.35 -0.33 -0.92
N GLU A 214 -32.93 0.73 -1.48
CA GLU A 214 -32.77 2.09 -0.97
C GLU A 214 -33.36 2.28 0.43
N ASP A 215 -34.33 1.44 0.83
CA ASP A 215 -34.96 1.52 2.15
C ASP A 215 -34.08 0.92 3.25
N THR A 216 -33.19 -0.02 2.93
CA THR A 216 -32.35 -0.74 3.92
C THR A 216 -30.87 -0.40 3.84
N ILE A 217 -30.39 0.24 2.76
CA ILE A 217 -28.97 0.47 2.49
C ILE A 217 -28.24 1.19 3.64
N GLU A 218 -28.87 2.18 4.26
CA GLU A 218 -28.25 2.91 5.37
C GLU A 218 -28.04 2.02 6.59
N ASP A 219 -29.01 1.17 6.91
CA ASP A 219 -28.93 0.20 8.01
C ASP A 219 -27.85 -0.85 7.74
N ASP A 220 -27.79 -1.35 6.51
CA ASP A 220 -26.78 -2.31 6.10
C ASP A 220 -25.37 -1.72 6.13
N MET A 221 -25.23 -0.47 5.71
CA MET A 221 -23.98 0.25 5.85
C MET A 221 -23.58 0.48 7.31
N ASN A 222 -24.53 0.85 8.18
CA ASN A 222 -24.27 1.02 9.61
C ASN A 222 -23.86 -0.29 10.30
N LYS A 223 -24.36 -1.43 9.83
CA LYS A 223 -23.95 -2.78 10.28
C LYS A 223 -22.69 -3.30 9.64
N PHE A 224 -22.12 -2.59 8.65
CA PHE A 224 -20.99 -3.01 7.81
C PHE A 224 -21.25 -4.24 6.93
N THR A 225 -22.47 -4.71 6.81
CA THR A 225 -22.87 -5.79 5.88
C THR A 225 -22.68 -5.37 4.43
N LEU A 226 -22.85 -4.07 4.15
CA LEU A 226 -22.57 -3.45 2.85
C LEU A 226 -21.56 -2.30 2.99
N ASN A 227 -20.68 -2.18 2.00
CA ASN A 227 -19.63 -1.17 2.01
C ASN A 227 -19.40 -0.56 0.62
N PRO A 228 -19.26 0.79 0.53
CA PRO A 228 -18.89 1.46 -0.71
C PRO A 228 -17.44 1.16 -1.08
N THR A 229 -17.17 1.13 -2.38
CA THR A 229 -15.85 0.76 -2.91
C THR A 229 -15.23 1.87 -3.73
N GLY A 230 -13.89 1.81 -3.83
CA GLY A 230 -13.10 2.55 -4.81
C GLY A 230 -12.27 1.59 -5.69
N PRO A 231 -11.82 2.03 -6.86
CA PRO A 231 -10.98 1.21 -7.73
C PRO A 231 -9.54 1.13 -7.22
N LEU A 232 -8.99 -0.07 -7.15
CA LEU A 232 -7.60 -0.30 -7.46
C LEU A 232 -7.54 -0.31 -8.98
N TYR A 233 -7.05 0.78 -9.56
CA TYR A 233 -7.17 1.02 -10.98
C TYR A 233 -6.51 -0.06 -11.84
N GLY A 234 -7.04 -0.31 -13.01
CA GLY A 234 -6.55 -1.32 -13.93
C GLY A 234 -7.31 -1.27 -15.24
N SER A 235 -6.90 -2.12 -16.19
CA SER A 235 -7.43 -2.11 -17.56
C SER A 235 -8.90 -2.53 -17.70
N LYS A 236 -9.47 -3.19 -16.66
CA LYS A 236 -10.85 -3.75 -16.73
C LYS A 236 -11.73 -3.35 -15.55
N VAL A 237 -11.20 -2.67 -14.53
CA VAL A 237 -12.00 -2.29 -13.37
C VAL A 237 -13.12 -1.31 -13.80
N PRO A 238 -14.38 -1.56 -13.43
CA PRO A 238 -15.45 -0.60 -13.68
C PRO A 238 -15.30 0.61 -12.76
N TYR A 239 -15.73 1.77 -13.25
CA TYR A 239 -15.88 2.96 -12.45
C TYR A 239 -17.31 3.05 -11.93
N ALA A 240 -17.47 3.65 -10.76
CA ALA A 240 -18.76 4.01 -10.22
C ALA A 240 -19.44 5.07 -11.12
N GLU A 241 -20.71 5.33 -10.86
CA GLU A 241 -21.47 6.41 -11.47
C GLU A 241 -21.64 7.57 -10.48
N GLY A 242 -22.37 8.59 -10.87
CA GLY A 242 -22.66 9.75 -10.03
C GLY A 242 -21.41 10.38 -9.42
N LYS A 243 -21.53 10.85 -8.20
CA LYS A 243 -20.48 11.59 -7.50
C LYS A 243 -19.19 10.81 -7.28
N GLN A 244 -19.31 9.52 -6.95
CA GLN A 244 -18.15 8.65 -6.80
C GLN A 244 -17.43 8.45 -8.15
N GLY A 245 -18.19 8.26 -9.23
CA GLY A 245 -17.64 8.11 -10.57
C GLY A 245 -16.90 9.38 -11.04
N GLU A 246 -17.39 10.58 -10.69
CA GLU A 246 -16.71 11.84 -10.96
C GLU A 246 -15.34 11.91 -10.27
N ILE A 247 -15.27 11.50 -8.99
CA ILE A 247 -14.01 11.43 -8.24
C ILE A 247 -13.02 10.49 -8.93
N GLU A 248 -13.48 9.28 -9.27
CA GLU A 248 -12.63 8.24 -9.87
C GLU A 248 -12.07 8.68 -11.24
N LYS A 249 -12.90 9.29 -12.08
CA LYS A 249 -12.48 9.79 -13.41
C LYS A 249 -11.51 10.96 -13.28
N ARG A 250 -11.81 11.93 -12.42
CA ARG A 250 -10.94 13.10 -12.19
C ARG A 250 -9.53 12.67 -11.76
N ILE A 251 -9.39 11.70 -10.85
CA ILE A 251 -8.08 11.22 -10.38
C ILE A 251 -7.25 10.65 -11.54
N ILE A 252 -7.85 9.89 -12.44
CA ILE A 252 -7.15 9.34 -13.61
C ILE A 252 -6.74 10.46 -14.58
N GLU A 253 -7.62 11.45 -14.79
CA GLU A 253 -7.35 12.61 -15.63
C GLU A 253 -6.20 13.48 -15.09
N GLU A 254 -6.21 13.76 -13.79
CA GLU A 254 -5.12 14.51 -13.11
C GLU A 254 -3.76 13.81 -13.24
N GLU A 255 -3.74 12.47 -13.25
CA GLU A 255 -2.50 11.70 -13.43
C GLU A 255 -2.09 11.51 -14.91
N ASN A 256 -2.90 12.00 -15.86
CA ASN A 256 -2.70 11.86 -17.31
C ASN A 256 -2.54 10.40 -17.77
N ILE A 257 -3.31 9.48 -17.18
CA ILE A 257 -3.33 8.06 -17.53
C ILE A 257 -4.72 7.61 -17.91
N THR A 258 -4.81 6.44 -18.52
CA THR A 258 -6.07 5.80 -18.93
C THR A 258 -6.13 4.35 -18.44
N LYS A 259 -7.28 3.69 -18.58
CA LYS A 259 -7.37 2.22 -18.33
C LYS A 259 -6.37 1.44 -19.17
N GLU A 260 -6.13 1.86 -20.41
CA GLU A 260 -5.18 1.20 -21.32
C GLU A 260 -3.73 1.28 -20.82
N SER A 261 -3.36 2.35 -20.11
CA SER A 261 -2.03 2.50 -19.51
C SER A 261 -1.69 1.34 -18.58
N PHE A 262 -2.69 0.80 -17.85
CA PHE A 262 -2.49 -0.35 -16.94
C PHE A 262 -2.22 -1.69 -17.66
N LYS A 263 -2.26 -1.73 -18.99
CA LYS A 263 -1.73 -2.87 -19.75
C LYS A 263 -0.20 -2.89 -19.76
N CYS A 264 0.47 -1.82 -19.29
CA CYS A 264 1.92 -1.64 -19.24
C CYS A 264 2.56 -1.98 -20.59
N PRO A 265 2.37 -1.20 -21.65
CA PRO A 265 2.65 -1.59 -23.05
C PRO A 265 4.10 -2.03 -23.31
N LYS A 266 5.07 -1.48 -22.57
CA LYS A 266 6.49 -1.85 -22.65
C LYS A 266 6.84 -3.08 -21.81
N THR A 267 6.03 -3.41 -20.81
CA THR A 267 6.20 -4.56 -19.90
C THR A 267 4.86 -5.29 -19.69
N PRO A 268 4.23 -5.89 -20.71
CA PRO A 268 2.85 -6.40 -20.67
C PRO A 268 2.58 -7.45 -19.58
N LYS A 269 3.64 -8.19 -19.16
CA LYS A 269 3.55 -9.18 -18.07
C LYS A 269 3.26 -8.55 -16.70
N LEU A 270 3.38 -7.23 -16.58
CA LEU A 270 3.10 -6.45 -15.36
C LEU A 270 1.71 -5.80 -15.39
N GLY A 271 1.01 -5.85 -16.51
CA GLY A 271 -0.32 -5.29 -16.66
C GLY A 271 -1.28 -5.77 -15.59
N SER A 272 -2.16 -4.88 -15.14
CA SER A 272 -3.18 -5.11 -14.13
C SER A 272 -4.59 -4.95 -14.69
N HIS A 273 -5.50 -5.80 -14.26
CA HIS A 273 -6.92 -5.66 -14.58
C HIS A 273 -7.64 -4.72 -13.61
N GLY A 274 -7.08 -4.52 -12.42
CA GLY A 274 -7.72 -3.80 -11.33
C GLY A 274 -8.81 -4.59 -10.63
N ILE A 275 -9.20 -4.14 -9.46
CA ILE A 275 -10.31 -4.68 -8.65
C ILE A 275 -10.99 -3.54 -7.89
N ARG A 276 -12.20 -3.78 -7.39
CA ARG A 276 -12.84 -2.87 -6.42
C ARG A 276 -12.41 -3.24 -5.01
N ARG A 277 -12.18 -2.23 -4.14
CA ARG A 277 -11.80 -2.38 -2.74
C ARG A 277 -12.69 -1.51 -1.88
N SER A 278 -13.10 -2.02 -0.71
CA SER A 278 -13.85 -1.23 0.27
C SER A 278 -13.11 0.05 0.65
N LEU A 279 -13.84 1.17 0.67
CA LEU A 279 -13.29 2.49 1.06
C LEU A 279 -13.09 2.61 2.57
N ARG A 280 -13.72 1.73 3.36
CA ARG A 280 -13.61 1.68 4.82
C ARG A 280 -13.52 0.25 5.31
N PHE A 281 -13.13 0.08 6.56
CA PHE A 281 -13.17 -1.21 7.25
C PHE A 281 -13.64 -1.05 8.70
N LYS A 282 -14.22 -2.13 9.22
CA LYS A 282 -14.67 -2.22 10.61
C LYS A 282 -13.49 -2.37 11.55
N ILE A 283 -13.54 -1.71 12.70
CA ILE A 283 -12.60 -1.89 13.80
C ILE A 283 -13.34 -2.54 14.97
N GLU A 284 -12.70 -3.51 15.62
CA GLU A 284 -13.28 -4.29 16.70
C GLU A 284 -12.30 -4.42 17.88
N ASP A 285 -12.77 -4.89 19.03
CA ASP A 285 -11.98 -5.16 20.24
C ASP A 285 -11.08 -3.97 20.64
N THR A 286 -11.63 -2.76 20.62
CA THR A 286 -10.87 -1.55 20.94
C THR A 286 -10.75 -1.33 22.43
N SER A 287 -9.55 -0.93 22.89
CA SER A 287 -9.34 -0.41 24.24
C SER A 287 -8.19 0.60 24.27
N VAL A 288 -8.24 1.54 25.19
CA VAL A 288 -7.16 2.49 25.44
C VAL A 288 -6.78 2.45 26.91
N THR A 289 -5.50 2.32 27.20
CA THR A 289 -4.99 2.30 28.58
C THR A 289 -3.91 3.35 28.76
N LYS A 290 -4.04 4.17 29.78
CA LYS A 290 -3.01 5.14 30.16
C LYS A 290 -1.75 4.41 30.67
N THR A 291 -0.58 4.88 30.29
CA THR A 291 0.73 4.44 30.80
C THR A 291 1.46 5.61 31.47
N CYS A 292 2.69 5.37 31.94
CA CYS A 292 3.50 6.40 32.58
C CYS A 292 4.05 7.45 31.58
N ASP A 293 4.22 7.07 30.31
CA ASP A 293 4.86 7.90 29.27
C ASP A 293 3.99 8.04 28.00
N GLY A 294 2.71 7.62 28.06
CA GLY A 294 1.83 7.70 26.93
C GLY A 294 0.54 6.90 27.10
N ILE A 295 0.07 6.31 26.00
CA ILE A 295 -1.13 5.47 25.97
C ILE A 295 -0.88 4.15 25.20
N ASP A 296 -1.46 3.07 25.67
CA ASP A 296 -1.56 1.81 24.94
C ASP A 296 -2.92 1.76 24.24
N VAL A 297 -2.91 1.53 22.93
CA VAL A 297 -4.11 1.36 22.11
C VAL A 297 -4.17 -0.07 21.60
N GLU A 298 -5.26 -0.78 21.88
CA GLU A 298 -5.51 -2.12 21.35
C GLU A 298 -6.71 -2.11 20.42
N PHE A 299 -6.63 -2.88 19.33
CA PHE A 299 -7.75 -3.06 18.40
C PHE A 299 -7.52 -4.26 17.49
N PHE A 300 -8.62 -4.79 16.93
CA PHE A 300 -8.60 -5.77 15.85
C PHE A 300 -9.06 -5.12 14.54
N ILE A 301 -8.35 -5.45 13.45
CA ILE A 301 -8.72 -5.03 12.10
C ILE A 301 -8.64 -6.21 11.12
N PRO A 302 -9.47 -6.21 10.04
CA PRO A 302 -9.47 -7.26 9.03
C PRO A 302 -8.13 -7.37 8.29
N ARG A 303 -7.90 -8.53 7.66
CA ARG A 303 -6.73 -8.73 6.80
C ARG A 303 -6.66 -7.67 5.69
N GLY A 304 -5.45 -7.27 5.33
CA GLY A 304 -5.22 -6.30 4.27
C GLY A 304 -5.50 -4.84 4.64
N CYS A 305 -5.94 -4.59 5.89
CA CYS A 305 -6.07 -3.25 6.46
C CYS A 305 -4.82 -2.87 7.23
N TYR A 306 -4.56 -1.57 7.37
CA TYR A 306 -3.34 -1.04 7.95
C TYR A 306 -3.62 -0.42 9.32
N ALA A 307 -2.87 -0.83 10.35
CA ALA A 307 -2.95 -0.23 11.69
C ALA A 307 -2.60 1.27 11.67
N THR A 308 -1.71 1.67 10.76
CA THR A 308 -1.36 3.08 10.55
C THR A 308 -2.55 3.93 10.09
N ALA A 309 -3.58 3.35 9.44
CA ALA A 309 -4.80 4.08 9.12
C ALA A 309 -5.60 4.43 10.39
N VAL A 310 -5.65 3.52 11.38
CA VAL A 310 -6.27 3.78 12.69
C VAL A 310 -5.47 4.83 13.47
N LEU A 311 -4.15 4.66 13.53
CA LEU A 311 -3.27 5.60 14.24
C LEU A 311 -3.32 7.01 13.65
N ARG A 312 -3.44 7.14 12.33
CA ARG A 312 -3.61 8.42 11.64
C ARG A 312 -4.86 9.16 12.14
N GLU A 313 -5.97 8.44 12.33
CA GLU A 313 -7.21 9.05 12.83
C GLU A 313 -7.09 9.47 14.29
N ILE A 314 -6.39 8.68 15.12
CA ILE A 314 -6.14 9.03 16.54
C ILE A 314 -5.17 10.21 16.65
N MET A 315 -4.04 10.15 15.96
CA MET A 315 -2.95 11.12 16.12
C MET A 315 -3.13 12.38 15.26
N LYS A 316 -4.05 12.36 14.28
CA LYS A 316 -4.25 13.44 13.28
C LYS A 316 -2.96 13.87 12.56
N LYS A 317 -2.03 12.93 12.42
CA LYS A 317 -0.76 13.11 11.72
C LYS A 317 -0.66 12.13 10.54
N ASN A 318 0.03 12.54 9.49
CA ASN A 318 0.43 11.61 8.44
C ASN A 318 1.53 10.71 9.01
N ILE A 319 1.20 9.45 9.25
CA ILE A 319 2.09 8.42 9.77
C ILE A 319 2.49 7.50 8.63
#